data_b64dac80af887637d3a95ef0466b23f9
#
_entry.id   b64dac80af887637d3a95ef0466b23f9
#
_cell.length_a   1.000
_cell.length_b   1.000
_cell.length_c   1.000
_cell.angle_alpha   90.00
_cell.angle_beta   90.00
_cell.angle_gamma   90.00
#
_symmetry.space_group_name_H-M   'P 1'
#
loop_
_entity.id
_entity.type
_entity.pdbx_description
1 polymer ?
#
loop_
_entity_poly.entity_id
_entity_poly.type
_entity_poly.pdbx_seq_one_letter_code
_entity_poly.pdbx_strand_id
1 'polypeptide(L)'
;LARGSGLRGLGGIRPVRENIIRPLLNTRRSEIEAALRGRQITWRTDETNRQTEYTRNRIRLEILPLLAQGVNGQAASHIAQAGLRLQEAEDYIQSQVQKLAERYVHYEEKAEPEVFLEREGFCRQEHLMQEYLIRFCLEKMIAGQKDVSRRHIGALLELAAGQNGKSLNLPGGIRAVNKNEFLVFEKNRSIRKKGNEAAKCRGENLQIPGVTGWRDLRITADVFSYEKQIIPQKKCTKWFDYDTINHRL
;
A
#
# COMPACT_ATOMS: atom_id res chain seq x y z
N LEU A 1 -14.90 3.07 -7.64
CA LEU A 1 -14.65 3.80 -8.88
C LEU A 1 -14.01 5.17 -8.61
N ALA A 2 -14.66 6.06 -7.89
CA ALA A 2 -14.21 7.45 -7.69
C ALA A 2 -12.80 7.61 -7.07
N ARG A 3 -12.25 6.58 -6.44
CA ARG A 3 -10.90 6.57 -5.85
C ARG A 3 -9.86 5.83 -6.70
N GLY A 4 -10.18 5.44 -7.95
CA GLY A 4 -9.24 4.75 -8.83
C GLY A 4 -8.95 3.30 -8.43
N SER A 5 -9.95 2.54 -8.01
CA SER A 5 -9.80 1.13 -7.67
C SER A 5 -9.58 0.26 -8.91
N GLY A 6 -8.64 -0.69 -8.86
CA GLY A 6 -8.51 -1.77 -9.84
C GLY A 6 -9.60 -2.85 -9.68
N LEU A 7 -9.56 -3.91 -10.51
CA LEU A 7 -10.55 -5.01 -10.49
C LEU A 7 -10.79 -5.57 -9.08
N ARG A 8 -9.72 -5.88 -8.35
CA ARG A 8 -9.78 -6.38 -6.98
C ARG A 8 -10.54 -5.45 -6.02
N GLY A 9 -10.37 -4.12 -6.17
CA GLY A 9 -11.06 -3.14 -5.33
C GLY A 9 -12.51 -2.90 -5.75
N LEU A 10 -12.82 -3.03 -7.05
CA LEU A 10 -14.17 -2.89 -7.59
C LEU A 10 -15.04 -4.09 -7.27
N GLY A 11 -14.47 -5.29 -7.18
CA GLY A 11 -15.16 -6.50 -6.76
C GLY A 11 -15.73 -6.44 -5.33
N GLY A 12 -15.28 -5.47 -4.51
CA GLY A 12 -15.80 -5.26 -3.16
C GLY A 12 -15.28 -6.27 -2.14
N ILE A 13 -16.09 -6.51 -1.09
CA ILE A 13 -15.73 -7.37 0.02
C ILE A 13 -16.03 -8.83 -0.34
N ARG A 14 -15.07 -9.73 -0.12
CA ARG A 14 -15.24 -11.17 -0.36
C ARG A 14 -15.95 -11.86 0.81
N PRO A 15 -16.77 -12.90 0.55
CA PRO A 15 -17.41 -13.70 1.59
C PRO A 15 -16.41 -14.36 2.54
N VAL A 16 -15.29 -14.81 1.98
CA VAL A 16 -14.18 -15.41 2.71
C VAL A 16 -12.89 -14.68 2.35
N ARG A 17 -12.09 -14.34 3.36
CA ARG A 17 -10.76 -13.78 3.19
C ARG A 17 -9.87 -14.25 4.33
N GLU A 18 -8.87 -15.08 4.02
CA GLU A 18 -7.99 -15.67 5.02
C GLU A 18 -8.83 -16.40 6.10
N ASN A 19 -8.71 -16.01 7.36
CA ASN A 19 -9.44 -16.60 8.48
C ASN A 19 -10.78 -15.90 8.79
N ILE A 20 -11.21 -14.96 7.94
CA ILE A 20 -12.44 -14.20 8.15
C ILE A 20 -13.53 -14.68 7.20
N ILE A 21 -14.66 -15.14 7.78
CA ILE A 21 -15.89 -15.47 7.04
C ILE A 21 -16.96 -14.40 7.28
N ARG A 22 -17.79 -14.14 6.27
CA ARG A 22 -18.88 -13.12 6.32
C ARG A 22 -20.19 -13.74 5.87
N PRO A 23 -20.85 -14.50 6.71
CA PRO A 23 -22.03 -15.29 6.31
C PRO A 23 -23.24 -14.42 5.93
N LEU A 24 -23.34 -13.18 6.43
CA LEU A 24 -24.44 -12.27 6.16
C LEU A 24 -24.17 -11.29 5.00
N LEU A 25 -23.09 -11.49 4.22
CA LEU A 25 -22.71 -10.55 3.18
C LEU A 25 -23.79 -10.39 2.10
N ASN A 26 -24.50 -11.47 1.77
CA ASN A 26 -25.53 -11.50 0.75
C ASN A 26 -26.95 -11.24 1.31
N THR A 27 -27.08 -10.93 2.60
CA THR A 27 -28.37 -10.68 3.26
C THR A 27 -28.57 -9.19 3.43
N ARG A 28 -29.75 -8.68 3.05
CA ARG A 28 -30.08 -7.27 3.24
C ARG A 28 -30.29 -6.97 4.72
N ARG A 29 -29.90 -5.77 5.15
CA ARG A 29 -30.11 -5.33 6.52
C ARG A 29 -31.59 -5.40 6.95
N SER A 30 -32.52 -5.05 6.06
CA SER A 30 -33.95 -5.15 6.30
C SER A 30 -34.42 -6.59 6.58
N GLU A 31 -33.85 -7.57 5.91
CA GLU A 31 -34.14 -9.00 6.13
C GLU A 31 -33.65 -9.46 7.50
N ILE A 32 -32.43 -9.02 7.87
CA ILE A 32 -31.87 -9.31 9.21
C ILE A 32 -32.73 -8.70 10.30
N GLU A 33 -33.12 -7.42 10.16
CA GLU A 33 -33.96 -6.73 11.12
C GLU A 33 -35.38 -7.35 11.21
N ALA A 34 -35.93 -7.81 10.09
CA ALA A 34 -37.21 -8.53 10.07
C ALA A 34 -37.11 -9.88 10.81
N ALA A 35 -36.07 -10.62 10.56
CA ALA A 35 -35.82 -11.91 11.25
C ALA A 35 -35.63 -11.74 12.77
N LEU A 36 -34.91 -10.69 13.19
CA LEU A 36 -34.72 -10.38 14.61
C LEU A 36 -36.02 -9.95 15.28
N ARG A 37 -36.87 -9.11 14.62
CA ARG A 37 -38.18 -8.72 15.11
C ARG A 37 -39.10 -9.93 15.27
N GLY A 38 -39.14 -10.83 14.29
CA GLY A 38 -39.93 -12.06 14.36
C GLY A 38 -39.53 -12.98 15.51
N ARG A 39 -38.29 -12.89 15.99
CA ARG A 39 -37.77 -13.64 17.16
C ARG A 39 -37.78 -12.83 18.45
N GLN A 40 -38.29 -11.62 18.45
CA GLN A 40 -38.31 -10.69 19.60
C GLN A 40 -36.90 -10.39 20.16
N ILE A 41 -35.89 -10.42 19.29
CA ILE A 41 -34.50 -10.10 19.67
C ILE A 41 -34.28 -8.60 19.46
N THR A 42 -33.87 -7.91 20.51
CA THR A 42 -33.49 -6.50 20.44
C THR A 42 -32.07 -6.33 19.94
N TRP A 43 -31.81 -5.29 19.18
CA TRP A 43 -30.46 -4.94 18.71
C TRP A 43 -30.15 -3.47 18.96
N ARG A 44 -28.87 -3.16 19.06
CA ARG A 44 -28.41 -1.76 19.17
C ARG A 44 -28.16 -1.19 17.79
N THR A 45 -28.58 0.03 17.58
CA THR A 45 -28.25 0.81 16.39
C THR A 45 -27.14 1.79 16.77
N ASP A 46 -25.99 1.69 16.10
CA ASP A 46 -24.90 2.64 16.25
C ASP A 46 -25.27 3.94 15.53
N GLU A 47 -25.35 5.03 16.27
CA GLU A 47 -25.73 6.36 15.77
C GLU A 47 -24.72 6.91 14.75
N THR A 48 -23.44 6.50 14.83
CA THR A 48 -22.41 6.90 13.86
C THR A 48 -22.73 6.44 12.44
N ASN A 49 -23.57 5.41 12.27
CA ASN A 49 -24.04 4.95 10.95
C ASN A 49 -24.95 5.96 10.22
N ARG A 50 -25.44 6.99 10.91
CA ARG A 50 -26.25 8.08 10.36
C ARG A 50 -25.43 9.31 9.98
N GLN A 51 -24.18 9.39 10.39
CA GLN A 51 -23.30 10.52 10.13
C GLN A 51 -22.79 10.49 8.69
N THR A 52 -23.15 11.49 7.89
CA THR A 52 -22.76 11.60 6.46
C THR A 52 -21.34 12.15 6.25
N GLU A 53 -20.65 12.52 7.29
CA GLU A 53 -19.24 12.93 7.26
C GLU A 53 -18.34 11.82 6.69
N TYR A 54 -18.66 10.56 6.98
CA TYR A 54 -17.96 9.42 6.40
C TYR A 54 -18.42 9.15 4.97
N THR A 55 -17.50 9.16 4.02
CA THR A 55 -17.78 8.89 2.58
C THR A 55 -18.64 7.63 2.37
N ARG A 56 -18.44 6.58 3.16
CA ARG A 56 -19.20 5.33 3.09
C ARG A 56 -20.69 5.55 3.42
N ASN A 57 -20.96 6.28 4.49
CA ASN A 57 -22.33 6.59 4.91
C ASN A 57 -23.00 7.52 3.91
N ARG A 58 -22.27 8.53 3.41
CA ARG A 58 -22.76 9.45 2.37
C ARG A 58 -23.17 8.71 1.09
N ILE A 59 -22.35 7.77 0.61
CA ILE A 59 -22.72 6.94 -0.55
C ILE A 59 -24.01 6.17 -0.27
N ARG A 60 -24.12 5.57 0.92
CA ARG A 60 -25.26 4.71 1.28
C ARG A 60 -26.56 5.49 1.52
N LEU A 61 -26.47 6.65 2.18
CA LEU A 61 -27.64 7.41 2.62
C LEU A 61 -28.11 8.45 1.61
N GLU A 62 -27.22 8.97 0.76
CA GLU A 62 -27.53 10.02 -0.21
C GLU A 62 -27.42 9.52 -1.66
N ILE A 63 -26.26 8.99 -2.05
CA ILE A 63 -25.97 8.71 -3.48
C ILE A 63 -26.76 7.50 -4.00
N LEU A 64 -26.78 6.39 -3.27
CA LEU A 64 -27.52 5.20 -3.70
C LEU A 64 -29.03 5.45 -3.81
N PRO A 65 -29.71 6.16 -2.86
CA PRO A 65 -31.10 6.54 -3.02
C PRO A 65 -31.36 7.45 -4.23
N LEU A 66 -30.47 8.43 -4.50
CA LEU A 66 -30.58 9.29 -5.68
C LEU A 66 -30.49 8.49 -6.98
N LEU A 67 -29.58 7.53 -7.06
CA LEU A 67 -29.47 6.62 -8.20
C LEU A 67 -30.72 5.76 -8.35
N ALA A 68 -31.27 5.26 -7.24
CA ALA A 68 -32.48 4.44 -7.26
C ALA A 68 -33.71 5.23 -7.71
N GLN A 69 -33.86 6.49 -7.30
CA GLN A 69 -35.00 7.35 -7.64
C GLN A 69 -34.89 7.97 -9.03
N GLY A 70 -33.70 8.48 -9.38
CA GLY A 70 -33.49 9.27 -10.59
C GLY A 70 -33.03 8.48 -11.82
N VAL A 71 -32.50 7.25 -11.64
CA VAL A 71 -31.93 6.46 -12.73
C VAL A 71 -32.58 5.09 -12.84
N ASN A 72 -32.48 4.27 -11.79
CA ASN A 72 -33.02 2.90 -11.80
C ASN A 72 -33.25 2.40 -10.37
N GLY A 73 -34.47 1.99 -10.06
CA GLY A 73 -34.85 1.46 -8.73
C GLY A 73 -34.03 0.24 -8.28
N GLN A 74 -33.38 -0.46 -9.22
CA GLN A 74 -32.52 -1.60 -8.95
C GLN A 74 -31.01 -1.25 -8.97
N ALA A 75 -30.64 0.02 -9.02
CA ALA A 75 -29.26 0.46 -9.15
C ALA A 75 -28.29 -0.21 -8.14
N ALA A 76 -28.69 -0.29 -6.86
CA ALA A 76 -27.89 -0.94 -5.82
C ALA A 76 -27.67 -2.44 -6.11
N SER A 77 -28.71 -3.15 -6.60
CA SER A 77 -28.60 -4.56 -6.97
C SER A 77 -27.69 -4.76 -8.18
N HIS A 78 -27.82 -3.92 -9.20
CA HIS A 78 -26.97 -3.98 -10.39
C HIS A 78 -25.51 -3.68 -10.06
N ILE A 79 -25.24 -2.71 -9.17
CA ILE A 79 -23.87 -2.42 -8.70
C ILE A 79 -23.30 -3.64 -7.95
N ALA A 80 -24.09 -4.28 -7.09
CA ALA A 80 -23.66 -5.47 -6.37
C ALA A 80 -23.37 -6.65 -7.32
N GLN A 81 -24.23 -6.89 -8.32
CA GLN A 81 -24.02 -7.92 -9.34
C GLN A 81 -22.78 -7.65 -10.19
N ALA A 82 -22.56 -6.40 -10.59
CA ALA A 82 -21.35 -6.01 -11.29
C ALA A 82 -20.09 -6.30 -10.44
N GLY A 83 -20.16 -6.03 -9.13
CA GLY A 83 -19.09 -6.37 -8.19
C GLY A 83 -18.78 -7.88 -8.18
N LEU A 84 -19.81 -8.74 -8.14
CA LEU A 84 -19.63 -10.19 -8.18
C LEU A 84 -18.98 -10.66 -9.50
N ARG A 85 -19.43 -10.11 -10.65
CA ARG A 85 -18.80 -10.40 -11.94
C ARG A 85 -17.34 -9.99 -12.00
N LEU A 86 -16.98 -8.86 -11.40
CA LEU A 86 -15.60 -8.42 -11.30
C LEU A 86 -14.77 -9.32 -10.39
N GLN A 87 -15.36 -9.89 -9.32
CA GLN A 87 -14.69 -10.91 -8.51
C GLN A 87 -14.39 -12.17 -9.30
N GLU A 88 -15.39 -12.69 -10.06
CA GLU A 88 -15.22 -13.87 -10.93
C GLU A 88 -14.10 -13.64 -11.96
N ALA A 89 -14.07 -12.47 -12.59
CA ALA A 89 -13.04 -12.11 -13.57
C ALA A 89 -11.65 -12.02 -12.91
N GLU A 90 -11.56 -11.40 -11.73
CA GLU A 90 -10.31 -11.32 -10.97
C GLU A 90 -9.81 -12.73 -10.58
N ASP A 91 -10.70 -13.62 -10.14
CA ASP A 91 -10.34 -15.00 -9.76
C ASP A 91 -9.84 -15.80 -10.97
N TYR A 92 -10.45 -15.62 -12.14
CA TYR A 92 -9.96 -16.21 -13.37
C TYR A 92 -8.58 -15.70 -13.73
N ILE A 93 -8.36 -14.37 -13.70
CA ILE A 93 -7.05 -13.77 -13.97
C ILE A 93 -6.01 -14.31 -13.00
N GLN A 94 -6.29 -14.35 -11.70
CA GLN A 94 -5.37 -14.89 -10.69
C GLN A 94 -5.02 -16.35 -10.95
N SER A 95 -5.99 -17.16 -11.39
CA SER A 95 -5.73 -18.56 -11.75
C SER A 95 -4.78 -18.70 -12.95
N GLN A 96 -4.90 -17.82 -13.96
CA GLN A 96 -3.99 -17.80 -15.09
C GLN A 96 -2.59 -17.30 -14.68
N VAL A 97 -2.53 -16.25 -13.86
CA VAL A 97 -1.27 -15.73 -13.30
C VAL A 97 -0.52 -16.81 -12.52
N GLN A 98 -1.25 -17.61 -11.71
CA GLN A 98 -0.62 -18.70 -10.96
C GLN A 98 0.05 -19.73 -11.90
N LYS A 99 -0.63 -20.14 -12.96
CA LYS A 99 -0.07 -21.07 -13.98
C LYS A 99 1.16 -20.48 -14.69
N LEU A 100 1.10 -19.19 -15.04
CA LEU A 100 2.24 -18.51 -15.66
C LEU A 100 3.39 -18.34 -14.67
N ALA A 101 3.09 -18.07 -13.40
CA ALA A 101 4.10 -17.95 -12.35
C ALA A 101 4.83 -19.28 -12.10
N GLU A 102 4.12 -20.41 -12.09
CA GLU A 102 4.72 -21.75 -12.01
C GLU A 102 5.71 -22.02 -13.15
N ARG A 103 5.49 -21.41 -14.30
CA ARG A 103 6.33 -21.59 -15.50
C ARG A 103 7.50 -20.61 -15.56
N TYR A 104 7.29 -19.35 -15.20
CA TYR A 104 8.22 -18.26 -15.46
C TYR A 104 8.82 -17.61 -14.21
N VAL A 105 8.32 -17.93 -13.01
CA VAL A 105 8.81 -17.33 -11.77
C VAL A 105 9.54 -18.37 -10.94
N HIS A 106 10.81 -18.10 -10.64
CA HIS A 106 11.61 -18.92 -9.76
C HIS A 106 11.86 -18.16 -8.47
N TYR A 107 11.76 -18.86 -7.36
CA TYR A 107 11.91 -18.30 -6.02
C TYR A 107 13.03 -19.04 -5.28
N GLU A 108 14.00 -18.29 -4.78
CA GLU A 108 15.05 -18.83 -3.93
C GLU A 108 14.83 -18.36 -2.48
N GLU A 109 14.54 -19.32 -1.62
CA GLU A 109 14.35 -19.09 -0.19
C GLU A 109 15.70 -19.10 0.52
N LYS A 110 16.41 -17.98 0.41
CA LYS A 110 17.66 -17.69 1.11
C LYS A 110 17.41 -16.77 2.30
N ALA A 111 18.44 -16.50 3.11
CA ALA A 111 18.39 -15.47 4.16
C ALA A 111 17.93 -14.10 3.62
N GLU A 112 18.22 -13.83 2.35
CA GLU A 112 17.65 -12.72 1.57
C GLU A 112 16.88 -13.32 0.40
N PRO A 113 15.55 -13.27 0.39
CA PRO A 113 14.73 -13.84 -0.67
C PRO A 113 14.97 -13.09 -1.99
N GLU A 114 15.11 -13.85 -3.06
CA GLU A 114 15.22 -13.34 -4.43
C GLU A 114 14.12 -13.98 -5.28
N VAL A 115 13.51 -13.19 -6.17
CA VAL A 115 12.52 -13.66 -7.13
C VAL A 115 13.04 -13.39 -8.53
N PHE A 116 13.05 -14.42 -9.36
CA PHE A 116 13.51 -14.39 -10.75
C PHE A 116 12.30 -14.56 -11.66
N LEU A 117 12.05 -13.60 -12.53
CA LEU A 117 11.03 -13.67 -13.58
C LEU A 117 11.71 -13.80 -14.93
N GLU A 118 11.44 -14.92 -15.63
CA GLU A 118 11.96 -15.17 -16.97
C GLU A 118 11.43 -14.12 -17.96
N ARG A 119 12.32 -13.38 -18.60
CA ARG A 119 11.98 -12.23 -19.43
C ARG A 119 11.32 -12.61 -20.74
N GLU A 120 11.84 -13.63 -21.43
CA GLU A 120 11.34 -14.00 -22.77
C GLU A 120 9.88 -14.46 -22.70
N GLY A 121 9.56 -15.40 -21.82
CA GLY A 121 8.21 -15.88 -21.60
C GLY A 121 7.28 -14.79 -21.06
N PHE A 122 7.78 -13.92 -20.16
CA PHE A 122 7.05 -12.78 -19.63
C PHE A 122 6.71 -11.74 -20.71
N CYS A 123 7.67 -11.33 -21.54
CA CYS A 123 7.45 -10.31 -22.59
C CYS A 123 6.48 -10.76 -23.68
N ARG A 124 6.27 -12.06 -23.84
CA ARG A 124 5.29 -12.62 -24.79
C ARG A 124 3.86 -12.61 -24.25
N GLN A 125 3.66 -12.35 -22.95
CA GLN A 125 2.33 -12.31 -22.36
C GLN A 125 1.60 -11.01 -22.70
N GLU A 126 0.27 -11.08 -22.68
CA GLU A 126 -0.58 -9.90 -22.79
C GLU A 126 -0.27 -8.89 -21.66
N HIS A 127 -0.35 -7.60 -21.95
CA HIS A 127 0.01 -6.51 -21.02
C HIS A 127 -0.63 -6.67 -19.64
N LEU A 128 -1.90 -7.07 -19.58
CA LEU A 128 -2.60 -7.32 -18.33
C LEU A 128 -1.92 -8.45 -17.52
N MET A 129 -1.56 -9.55 -18.16
CA MET A 129 -0.87 -10.67 -17.51
C MET A 129 0.52 -10.27 -17.03
N GLN A 130 1.23 -9.44 -17.77
CA GLN A 130 2.51 -8.89 -17.36
C GLN A 130 2.36 -8.05 -16.08
N GLU A 131 1.38 -7.14 -16.01
CA GLU A 131 1.10 -6.36 -14.79
C GLU A 131 0.84 -7.25 -13.57
N TYR A 132 0.05 -8.31 -13.75
CA TYR A 132 -0.28 -9.23 -12.67
C TYR A 132 0.90 -10.12 -12.26
N LEU A 133 1.73 -10.58 -13.19
CA LEU A 133 2.95 -11.35 -12.89
C LEU A 133 3.96 -10.49 -12.09
N ILE A 134 4.14 -9.23 -12.45
CA ILE A 134 4.97 -8.31 -11.67
C ILE A 134 4.41 -8.16 -10.25
N ARG A 135 3.10 -7.99 -10.09
CA ARG A 135 2.47 -7.92 -8.78
C ARG A 135 2.68 -9.20 -7.97
N PHE A 136 2.54 -10.35 -8.62
CA PHE A 136 2.82 -11.65 -8.01
C PHE A 136 4.26 -11.73 -7.48
N CYS A 137 5.26 -11.34 -8.27
CA CYS A 137 6.67 -11.29 -7.84
C CYS A 137 6.87 -10.36 -6.64
N LEU A 138 6.24 -9.18 -6.66
CA LEU A 138 6.33 -8.23 -5.55
C LEU A 138 5.64 -8.73 -4.28
N GLU A 139 4.52 -9.45 -4.39
CA GLU A 139 3.84 -10.08 -3.23
C GLU A 139 4.72 -11.12 -2.53
N LYS A 140 5.55 -11.83 -3.29
CA LYS A 140 6.54 -12.76 -2.72
C LYS A 140 7.67 -12.06 -1.96
N MET A 141 7.99 -10.83 -2.33
CA MET A 141 9.06 -10.03 -1.72
C MET A 141 8.61 -9.24 -0.49
N ILE A 142 7.36 -8.75 -0.47
CA ILE A 142 6.82 -7.89 0.59
C ILE A 142 5.47 -8.43 1.03
N ALA A 143 5.32 -8.68 2.32
CA ALA A 143 4.00 -8.91 2.93
C ALA A 143 3.22 -7.57 2.91
N GLY A 144 2.32 -7.40 1.93
CA GLY A 144 1.46 -6.22 1.79
C GLY A 144 2.04 -5.13 0.88
N GLN A 145 1.46 -5.00 -0.32
CA GLN A 145 1.89 -4.04 -1.38
C GLN A 145 1.41 -2.60 -1.16
N LYS A 146 1.38 -2.08 0.07
CA LYS A 146 0.72 -0.79 0.35
C LYS A 146 1.26 0.39 -0.44
N ASP A 147 2.53 0.35 -0.87
CA ASP A 147 3.20 1.51 -1.47
C ASP A 147 3.55 1.34 -2.96
N VAL A 148 3.17 0.22 -3.59
CA VAL A 148 3.43 -0.01 -5.01
C VAL A 148 2.31 0.61 -5.86
N SER A 149 2.61 1.72 -6.51
CA SER A 149 1.70 2.43 -7.40
C SER A 149 1.72 1.87 -8.82
N ARG A 150 0.70 2.23 -9.63
CA ARG A 150 0.66 1.91 -11.07
C ARG A 150 1.90 2.40 -11.83
N ARG A 151 2.46 3.55 -11.43
CA ARG A 151 3.70 4.09 -12.02
C ARG A 151 4.88 3.15 -11.81
N HIS A 152 4.99 2.51 -10.64
CA HIS A 152 6.05 1.54 -10.39
C HIS A 152 5.90 0.30 -11.28
N ILE A 153 4.67 -0.17 -11.50
CA ILE A 153 4.40 -1.30 -12.40
C ILE A 153 4.80 -0.95 -13.83
N GLY A 154 4.41 0.24 -14.34
CA GLY A 154 4.81 0.70 -15.67
C GLY A 154 6.34 0.77 -15.83
N ALA A 155 7.04 1.32 -14.85
CA ALA A 155 8.51 1.39 -14.89
C ALA A 155 9.17 -0.01 -14.85
N LEU A 156 8.54 -1.01 -14.20
CA LEU A 156 9.02 -2.40 -14.21
C LEU A 156 8.80 -3.09 -15.56
N LEU A 157 7.69 -2.80 -16.24
CA LEU A 157 7.43 -3.27 -17.61
C LEU A 157 8.49 -2.72 -18.58
N GLU A 158 8.78 -1.43 -18.49
CA GLU A 158 9.83 -0.78 -19.27
C GLU A 158 11.22 -1.36 -18.96
N LEU A 159 11.50 -1.62 -17.68
CA LEU A 159 12.75 -2.25 -17.25
C LEU A 159 12.92 -3.65 -17.84
N ALA A 160 11.85 -4.47 -17.82
CA ALA A 160 11.86 -5.82 -18.35
C ALA A 160 12.10 -5.86 -19.86
N ALA A 161 11.51 -4.92 -20.61
CA ALA A 161 11.70 -4.78 -22.06
C ALA A 161 13.04 -4.08 -22.42
N GLY A 162 13.66 -3.42 -21.43
CA GLY A 162 14.85 -2.58 -21.64
C GLY A 162 16.17 -3.32 -21.73
N GLN A 163 17.25 -2.53 -21.70
CA GLN A 163 18.63 -3.05 -21.79
C GLN A 163 19.04 -3.77 -20.50
N ASN A 164 19.87 -4.80 -20.69
CA ASN A 164 20.48 -5.54 -19.61
C ASN A 164 21.35 -4.65 -18.68
N GLY A 165 21.39 -4.99 -17.39
CA GLY A 165 22.14 -4.26 -16.37
C GLY A 165 21.44 -3.05 -15.78
N LYS A 166 20.32 -2.58 -16.36
CA LYS A 166 19.51 -1.52 -15.75
C LYS A 166 18.82 -2.00 -14.49
N SER A 167 18.57 -1.09 -13.57
CA SER A 167 17.90 -1.40 -12.31
C SER A 167 16.95 -0.29 -11.87
N LEU A 168 15.95 -0.65 -11.07
CA LEU A 168 14.94 0.24 -10.50
C LEU A 168 14.81 -0.02 -9.00
N ASN A 169 14.86 1.03 -8.20
CA ASN A 169 14.56 0.95 -6.78
C ASN A 169 13.06 1.15 -6.53
N LEU A 170 12.48 0.30 -5.70
CA LEU A 170 11.07 0.26 -5.38
C LEU A 170 10.84 0.54 -3.89
N PRO A 171 9.61 0.94 -3.51
CA PRO A 171 9.22 1.00 -2.10
C PRO A 171 9.44 -0.33 -1.38
N GLY A 172 9.56 -0.28 -0.04
CA GLY A 172 9.79 -1.49 0.76
C GLY A 172 11.22 -2.04 0.69
N GLY A 173 12.18 -1.25 0.15
CA GLY A 173 13.57 -1.66 0.08
C GLY A 173 13.84 -2.78 -0.93
N ILE A 174 13.05 -2.85 -1.98
CA ILE A 174 13.27 -3.77 -3.11
C ILE A 174 14.03 -3.05 -4.21
N ARG A 175 14.86 -3.80 -4.89
CA ARG A 175 15.49 -3.43 -6.13
C ARG A 175 15.15 -4.46 -7.20
N ALA A 176 14.69 -4.00 -8.35
CA ALA A 176 14.53 -4.82 -9.54
C ALA A 176 15.70 -4.58 -10.48
N VAL A 177 16.28 -5.66 -11.02
CA VAL A 177 17.45 -5.60 -11.91
C VAL A 177 17.17 -6.45 -13.14
N ASN A 178 17.40 -5.89 -14.30
CA ASN A 178 17.35 -6.63 -15.56
C ASN A 178 18.70 -7.37 -15.73
N LYS A 179 18.71 -8.69 -15.53
CA LYS A 179 19.90 -9.55 -15.64
C LYS A 179 19.67 -10.58 -16.75
N ASN A 180 20.18 -10.29 -17.96
CA ASN A 180 20.11 -11.21 -19.12
C ASN A 180 18.69 -11.79 -19.35
N GLU A 181 18.49 -13.06 -18.99
CA GLU A 181 17.25 -13.80 -19.18
C GLU A 181 16.19 -13.51 -18.12
N PHE A 182 16.57 -12.86 -17.01
CA PHE A 182 15.70 -12.66 -15.85
C PHE A 182 15.53 -11.20 -15.46
N LEU A 183 14.31 -10.83 -15.07
CA LEU A 183 14.04 -9.70 -14.23
C LEU A 183 14.14 -10.18 -12.78
N VAL A 184 15.15 -9.72 -12.04
CA VAL A 184 15.44 -10.18 -10.67
C VAL A 184 14.97 -9.15 -9.67
N PHE A 185 14.16 -9.58 -8.71
CA PHE A 185 13.74 -8.78 -7.56
C PHE A 185 14.56 -9.20 -6.36
N GLU A 186 15.29 -8.26 -5.77
CA GLU A 186 16.20 -8.48 -4.64
C GLU A 186 16.01 -7.40 -3.57
N LYS A 187 16.42 -7.67 -2.32
CA LYS A 187 16.45 -6.62 -1.29
C LYS A 187 17.56 -5.62 -1.59
N ASN A 188 17.25 -4.34 -1.49
CA ASN A 188 18.22 -3.27 -1.76
C ASN A 188 19.22 -3.16 -0.61
N ARG A 189 20.43 -3.70 -0.81
CA ARG A 189 21.53 -3.68 0.16
C ARG A 189 22.02 -2.27 0.50
N SER A 190 21.83 -1.30 -0.40
CA SER A 190 22.24 0.09 -0.17
C SER A 190 21.43 0.77 0.95
N ILE A 191 20.18 0.36 1.16
CA ILE A 191 19.33 0.90 2.24
C ILE A 191 19.76 0.33 3.60
N ARG A 192 20.24 -0.93 3.65
CA ARG A 192 20.75 -1.54 4.89
C ARG A 192 21.98 -0.84 5.43
N LYS A 193 22.89 -0.38 4.57
CA LYS A 193 24.07 0.38 5.03
C LYS A 193 23.67 1.69 5.69
N LYS A 194 22.68 2.42 5.15
CA LYS A 194 22.17 3.65 5.79
C LYS A 194 21.36 3.37 7.05
N GLY A 195 20.54 2.30 7.08
CA GLY A 195 19.72 1.94 8.24
C GLY A 195 20.53 1.35 9.41
N ASN A 196 21.51 0.49 9.13
CA ASN A 196 22.35 -0.12 10.18
C ASN A 196 23.46 0.80 10.69
N GLU A 197 23.94 1.75 9.89
CA GLU A 197 24.82 2.80 10.38
C GLU A 197 24.06 3.81 11.25
N ALA A 198 22.79 4.11 10.94
CA ALA A 198 21.95 4.93 11.82
C ALA A 198 21.60 4.21 13.15
N ALA A 199 21.44 2.89 13.13
CA ALA A 199 21.13 2.10 14.34
C ALA A 199 22.37 1.85 15.24
N LYS A 200 23.60 2.08 14.74
CA LYS A 200 24.85 2.01 15.52
C LYS A 200 25.41 3.36 15.91
N CYS A 201 24.75 4.45 15.60
CA CYS A 201 25.13 5.75 16.14
C CYS A 201 24.79 5.75 17.64
N ARG A 202 25.76 5.49 18.50
CA ARG A 202 25.71 5.95 19.90
C ARG A 202 25.51 7.45 19.81
N GLY A 203 24.39 7.94 20.34
CA GLY A 203 24.16 9.37 20.45
C GLY A 203 25.33 9.98 21.23
N GLU A 204 25.98 10.95 20.66
CA GLU A 204 26.91 11.79 21.41
C GLU A 204 26.10 12.94 22.00
N ASN A 205 26.36 13.25 23.25
CA ASN A 205 25.67 14.35 23.92
C ASN A 205 26.10 15.66 23.26
N LEU A 206 25.12 16.42 22.81
CA LEU A 206 25.34 17.74 22.24
C LEU A 206 25.67 18.72 23.38
N GLN A 207 26.80 19.42 23.31
CA GLN A 207 27.11 20.52 24.23
C GLN A 207 26.25 21.74 23.89
N ILE A 208 25.43 22.18 24.82
CA ILE A 208 24.53 23.34 24.66
C ILE A 208 24.68 24.27 25.87
N PRO A 209 25.13 25.51 25.69
CA PRO A 209 25.79 26.05 24.49
C PRO A 209 27.16 25.44 24.25
N GLY A 210 27.61 25.34 23.00
CA GLY A 210 28.95 24.85 22.72
C GLY A 210 29.12 24.30 21.30
N VAL A 211 30.27 23.64 21.11
CA VAL A 211 30.64 23.01 19.84
C VAL A 211 30.87 21.51 20.03
N THR A 212 30.11 20.71 19.32
CA THR A 212 30.25 19.25 19.32
C THR A 212 30.74 18.77 17.96
N GLY A 213 31.80 17.98 17.95
CA GLY A 213 32.26 17.27 16.75
C GLY A 213 31.50 15.96 16.59
N TRP A 214 30.89 15.72 15.45
CA TRP A 214 30.24 14.46 15.14
C TRP A 214 30.64 14.00 13.74
N ARG A 215 31.47 12.95 13.65
CA ARG A 215 32.14 12.51 12.42
C ARG A 215 32.91 13.67 11.76
N ASP A 216 32.62 13.95 10.50
CA ASP A 216 33.24 15.06 9.72
C ASP A 216 32.45 16.39 9.87
N LEU A 217 31.47 16.42 10.77
CA LEU A 217 30.64 17.61 11.00
C LEU A 217 31.00 18.30 12.30
N ARG A 218 30.99 19.63 12.28
CA ARG A 218 31.09 20.49 13.44
C ARG A 218 29.72 21.11 13.69
N ILE A 219 29.13 20.81 14.85
CA ILE A 219 27.81 21.29 15.25
C ILE A 219 28.02 22.36 16.33
N THR A 220 27.62 23.57 16.05
CA THR A 220 27.60 24.66 17.04
C THR A 220 26.18 24.87 17.52
N ALA A 221 25.96 24.85 18.84
CA ALA A 221 24.68 25.06 19.47
C ALA A 221 24.75 26.29 20.37
N ASP A 222 23.82 27.22 20.19
CA ASP A 222 23.70 28.44 20.97
C ASP A 222 22.29 28.52 21.57
N VAL A 223 22.18 29.10 22.77
CA VAL A 223 20.90 29.37 23.44
C VAL A 223 20.72 30.88 23.52
N PHE A 224 19.56 31.36 23.13
CA PHE A 224 19.22 32.78 23.23
C PHE A 224 17.72 32.93 23.53
N SER A 225 17.36 34.08 24.13
CA SER A 225 15.98 34.43 24.43
C SER A 225 15.22 34.76 23.12
N TYR A 226 14.04 34.18 22.95
CA TYR A 226 13.18 34.44 21.79
C TYR A 226 12.36 35.72 22.02
N GLU A 227 12.70 36.81 21.36
CA GLU A 227 12.01 38.09 21.39
C GLU A 227 11.23 38.37 20.10
N LYS A 228 10.39 37.44 19.65
CA LYS A 228 9.59 37.55 18.41
C LYS A 228 10.40 37.91 17.15
N GLN A 229 11.66 37.54 17.09
CA GLN A 229 12.53 37.78 15.94
C GLN A 229 12.17 36.84 14.78
N ILE A 230 12.37 37.30 13.52
CA ILE A 230 12.25 36.45 12.36
C ILE A 230 13.40 35.44 12.37
N ILE A 231 13.07 34.18 12.58
CA ILE A 231 14.05 33.08 12.60
C ILE A 231 14.56 32.84 11.17
N PRO A 232 15.83 33.12 10.84
CA PRO A 232 16.34 32.92 9.49
C PRO A 232 16.44 31.43 9.16
N GLN A 233 15.77 31.02 8.09
CA GLN A 233 15.87 29.64 7.57
C GLN A 233 17.12 29.49 6.72
N LYS A 234 18.23 29.08 7.32
CA LYS A 234 19.46 28.71 6.60
C LYS A 234 19.51 27.21 6.36
N LYS A 235 20.09 26.78 5.24
CA LYS A 235 20.11 25.37 4.78
C LYS A 235 20.68 24.38 5.82
N CYS A 236 21.61 24.82 6.66
CA CYS A 236 22.30 24.00 7.66
C CYS A 236 22.03 24.43 9.10
N THR A 237 20.98 25.21 9.34
CA THR A 237 20.59 25.68 10.69
C THR A 237 19.24 25.12 11.05
N LYS A 238 19.10 24.59 12.27
CA LYS A 238 17.84 24.10 12.84
C LYS A 238 17.58 24.82 14.16
N TRP A 239 16.31 25.07 14.41
CA TRP A 239 15.84 25.78 15.58
C TRP A 239 14.99 24.84 16.41
N PHE A 240 15.20 24.83 17.71
CA PHE A 240 14.48 23.99 18.65
C PHE A 240 14.13 24.79 19.89
N ASP A 241 13.03 24.48 20.51
CA ASP A 241 12.67 24.98 21.80
C ASP A 241 13.53 24.27 22.87
N TYR A 242 14.38 25.03 23.57
CA TYR A 242 15.33 24.50 24.55
C TYR A 242 14.63 23.81 25.71
N ASP A 243 13.54 24.38 26.21
CA ASP A 243 12.80 23.83 27.34
C ASP A 243 12.15 22.49 27.00
N THR A 244 11.70 22.32 25.76
CA THR A 244 11.14 21.07 25.28
C THR A 244 12.20 19.96 25.13
N ILE A 245 13.46 20.32 24.83
CA ILE A 245 14.54 19.35 24.64
C ILE A 245 15.10 18.91 25.99
N ASN A 246 15.28 19.82 26.92
CA ASN A 246 15.91 19.56 28.23
C ASN A 246 15.12 18.61 29.13
N HIS A 247 13.84 18.38 28.86
CA HIS A 247 12.99 17.39 29.55
C HIS A 247 13.00 15.99 28.92
N ARG A 248 13.77 15.76 27.85
CA ARG A 248 13.83 14.46 27.12
C ARG A 248 15.23 13.86 27.00
N LEU A 249 16.23 14.49 27.57
CA LEU A 249 17.60 14.00 27.74
C LEU A 249 17.82 13.60 29.21
#